data_f89a18c74f53505efb70c31c19e6fcef
#
_entry.id   f89a18c74f53505efb70c31c19e6fcef
#
_cell.length_a   1.000
_cell.length_b   1.000
_cell.length_c   1.000
_cell.angle_alpha   90.00
_cell.angle_beta   90.00
_cell.angle_gamma   90.00
#
_symmetry.space_group_name_H-M   'P 1'
#
loop_
_entity.id
_entity.type
_entity.pdbx_description
1 polymer ?
#
loop_
_entity_poly.entity_id
_entity_poly.type
_entity_poly.pdbx_seq_one_letter_code
_entity_poly.pdbx_strand_id
1 'polypeptide(L)'
;MPYVPIEWLREHVDVPTGLSAEQLAADLVRVGLEEERIVPPAVTGPLVVGKVLTREAKEQSNGKVINYCRVDVGPEHNDAPGTGKEPSDLPSRGIVCGAHNFDVGDYVVVCLPGAVLPGDFRIAARKTYGHVSDGMICSARELGIGEDHSGIIVLQQWLAEHGHEGEELPTPGTDAISILGLGEEVLEINVTPDRGYCFAMRGVAREYSHSTGARFTDPADATNTGLYPNGVAGAGQGGYDGVVPEDPQPIHGRPGCDRYVARLVRGIDPSAPSPTWMQDRLTAAGMRPISLAVDVTNYVMLDLGQPLHAFDADKLTAPIVVRRAKDGERLTFLDEVTRSLDPEDLVIADSPDGEGSRALVLAGVFGGALSEVDADTRDVLIEAAHFDPVSVARSSRRHKLPTESSKRNERGVDTELAPIAAQRAVDLLVEYGGGTAEPVATDINRTRAPEPITMRADAAERLTGVAYGTERVTELLTTIGCTVERDGSADDGTALLTVTPPTWRPDLVGPAHLAEEIARLDGYDAIPVIVPTACLLYTSD
;
A
#
# COMPACT_ATOMS: atom_id res chain seq x y z
N MET A 1 1.82 -11.16 0.32
CA MET A 1 1.45 -10.86 -1.07
C MET A 1 0.76 -9.50 -1.05
N PRO A 2 0.85 -8.67 -2.09
CA PRO A 2 0.15 -7.39 -2.09
C PRO A 2 -1.35 -7.59 -2.32
N TYR A 3 -2.12 -6.79 -1.59
CA TYR A 3 -3.54 -6.61 -1.80
C TYR A 3 -3.76 -5.44 -2.74
N VAL A 4 -4.69 -5.58 -3.66
CA VAL A 4 -5.04 -4.60 -4.70
C VAL A 4 -6.50 -4.18 -4.54
N PRO A 5 -6.78 -3.14 -3.72
CA PRO A 5 -8.09 -2.52 -3.67
C PRO A 5 -8.40 -1.82 -5.00
N ILE A 6 -9.55 -2.10 -5.61
CA ILE A 6 -9.89 -1.60 -6.96
C ILE A 6 -10.06 -0.09 -6.95
N GLU A 7 -10.68 0.47 -5.90
CA GLU A 7 -10.89 1.91 -5.79
C GLU A 7 -9.56 2.68 -5.64
N TRP A 8 -8.56 2.09 -4.96
CA TRP A 8 -7.23 2.69 -4.93
C TRP A 8 -6.52 2.60 -6.28
N LEU A 9 -6.62 1.44 -6.96
CA LEU A 9 -6.06 1.25 -8.30
C LEU A 9 -6.60 2.28 -9.30
N ARG A 10 -7.89 2.62 -9.20
CA ARG A 10 -8.60 3.59 -10.04
C ARG A 10 -7.99 5.00 -10.01
N GLU A 11 -7.25 5.35 -8.98
CA GLU A 11 -6.59 6.66 -8.92
C GLU A 11 -5.43 6.80 -9.90
N HIS A 12 -4.84 5.67 -10.31
CA HIS A 12 -3.66 5.65 -11.16
C HIS A 12 -3.94 5.15 -12.59
N VAL A 13 -5.05 4.44 -12.80
CA VAL A 13 -5.40 3.90 -14.12
C VAL A 13 -6.92 3.94 -14.33
N ASP A 14 -7.34 4.17 -15.57
CA ASP A 14 -8.77 4.18 -15.93
C ASP A 14 -9.35 2.77 -15.81
N VAL A 15 -10.03 2.51 -14.69
CA VAL A 15 -10.70 1.24 -14.41
C VAL A 15 -12.20 1.37 -14.70
N PRO A 16 -12.83 0.44 -15.44
CA PRO A 16 -14.27 0.46 -15.69
C PRO A 16 -15.10 0.47 -14.41
N THR A 17 -16.20 1.21 -14.41
CA THR A 17 -17.14 1.19 -13.28
C THR A 17 -17.71 -0.23 -13.09
N GLY A 18 -17.67 -0.74 -11.87
CA GLY A 18 -18.18 -2.07 -11.53
C GLY A 18 -17.26 -3.22 -11.95
N LEU A 19 -15.97 -2.97 -12.22
CA LEU A 19 -14.98 -4.04 -12.40
C LEU A 19 -14.97 -4.93 -11.16
N SER A 20 -15.15 -6.25 -11.33
CA SER A 20 -15.02 -7.21 -10.21
C SER A 20 -13.57 -7.64 -10.01
N ALA A 21 -13.27 -8.21 -8.83
CA ALA A 21 -11.93 -8.72 -8.54
C ALA A 21 -11.54 -9.89 -9.47
N GLU A 22 -12.51 -10.73 -9.91
CA GLU A 22 -12.25 -11.78 -10.89
C GLU A 22 -11.88 -11.23 -12.26
N GLN A 23 -12.53 -10.13 -12.70
CA GLN A 23 -12.20 -9.48 -13.96
C GLN A 23 -10.83 -8.83 -13.89
N LEU A 24 -10.50 -8.17 -12.76
CA LEU A 24 -9.17 -7.61 -12.51
C LEU A 24 -8.10 -8.71 -12.54
N ALA A 25 -8.34 -9.86 -11.90
CA ALA A 25 -7.44 -11.02 -11.92
C ALA A 25 -7.24 -11.53 -13.34
N ALA A 26 -8.33 -11.67 -14.13
CA ALA A 26 -8.26 -12.11 -15.52
C ALA A 26 -7.47 -11.14 -16.42
N ASP A 27 -7.50 -9.84 -16.13
CA ASP A 27 -6.71 -8.86 -16.86
C ASP A 27 -5.24 -8.88 -16.43
N LEU A 28 -4.95 -8.99 -15.14
CA LEU A 28 -3.58 -8.98 -14.61
C LEU A 28 -2.80 -10.26 -14.93
N VAL A 29 -3.44 -11.42 -14.99
CA VAL A 29 -2.77 -12.68 -15.34
C VAL A 29 -2.18 -12.67 -16.75
N ARG A 30 -2.76 -11.90 -17.68
CA ARG A 30 -2.24 -11.74 -19.05
C ARG A 30 -0.84 -11.15 -19.09
N VAL A 31 -0.51 -10.36 -18.08
CA VAL A 31 0.81 -9.72 -17.92
C VAL A 31 1.64 -10.37 -16.79
N GLY A 32 1.27 -11.59 -16.36
CA GLY A 32 2.04 -12.40 -15.42
C GLY A 32 1.88 -12.06 -13.95
N LEU A 33 0.83 -11.30 -13.58
CA LEU A 33 0.44 -11.09 -12.20
C LEU A 33 -0.72 -12.05 -11.86
N GLU A 34 -0.38 -13.17 -11.26
CA GLU A 34 -1.34 -14.24 -10.95
C GLU A 34 -2.15 -13.91 -9.68
N GLU A 35 -3.43 -14.29 -9.70
CA GLU A 35 -4.26 -14.29 -8.52
C GLU A 35 -3.75 -15.30 -7.49
N GLU A 36 -3.54 -14.85 -6.26
CA GLU A 36 -3.36 -15.74 -5.10
C GLU A 36 -4.72 -16.08 -4.48
N ARG A 37 -5.55 -15.06 -4.27
CA ARG A 37 -6.94 -15.21 -3.84
C ARG A 37 -7.71 -13.90 -3.99
N ILE A 38 -9.04 -14.00 -4.01
CA ILE A 38 -9.95 -12.88 -3.84
C ILE A 38 -10.42 -12.85 -2.38
N VAL A 39 -10.18 -11.73 -1.72
CA VAL A 39 -10.66 -11.49 -0.36
C VAL A 39 -12.07 -10.91 -0.46
N PRO A 40 -13.10 -11.62 0.04
CA PRO A 40 -14.46 -11.13 -0.04
C PRO A 40 -14.66 -9.88 0.86
N PRO A 41 -15.71 -9.09 0.61
CA PRO A 41 -16.08 -7.99 1.47
C PRO A 41 -16.20 -8.42 2.93
N ALA A 42 -15.77 -7.54 3.85
CA ALA A 42 -15.83 -7.82 5.27
C ALA A 42 -17.27 -8.01 5.77
N VAL A 43 -18.23 -7.36 5.12
CA VAL A 43 -19.66 -7.41 5.44
C VAL A 43 -20.45 -7.76 4.19
N THR A 44 -21.38 -8.70 4.31
CA THR A 44 -22.29 -9.08 3.22
C THR A 44 -23.74 -9.17 3.70
N GLY A 45 -24.69 -9.08 2.78
CA GLY A 45 -26.13 -9.11 3.08
C GLY A 45 -26.69 -7.73 3.49
N PRO A 46 -27.87 -7.65 4.08
CA PRO A 46 -28.57 -6.39 4.26
C PRO A 46 -27.99 -5.57 5.46
N LEU A 47 -27.13 -4.62 5.12
CA LEU A 47 -26.66 -3.55 6.00
C LEU A 47 -27.27 -2.24 5.51
N VAL A 48 -28.10 -1.59 6.31
CA VAL A 48 -28.89 -0.45 5.86
C VAL A 48 -28.82 0.74 6.82
N VAL A 49 -29.09 1.92 6.29
CA VAL A 49 -29.31 3.11 7.11
C VAL A 49 -30.64 2.99 7.83
N GLY A 50 -30.64 3.19 9.13
CA GLY A 50 -31.85 3.24 9.96
C GLY A 50 -32.01 4.59 10.65
N LYS A 51 -33.25 4.99 10.91
CA LYS A 51 -33.58 6.16 11.74
C LYS A 51 -34.27 5.75 13.04
N VAL A 52 -33.72 6.17 14.16
CA VAL A 52 -34.26 5.84 15.48
C VAL A 52 -35.56 6.61 15.72
N LEU A 53 -36.67 5.89 15.83
CA LEU A 53 -38.01 6.47 16.09
C LEU A 53 -38.31 6.53 17.58
N THR A 54 -37.94 5.48 18.34
CA THR A 54 -38.09 5.43 19.80
C THR A 54 -36.89 4.78 20.44
N ARG A 55 -36.63 5.18 21.70
CA ARG A 55 -35.57 4.61 22.54
C ARG A 55 -36.10 4.47 23.97
N GLU A 56 -36.30 3.26 24.42
CA GLU A 56 -36.75 2.95 25.78
C GLU A 56 -35.63 2.29 26.59
N ALA A 57 -35.08 2.99 27.56
CA ALA A 57 -34.11 2.40 28.49
C ALA A 57 -34.81 1.41 29.45
N LYS A 58 -34.30 0.20 29.57
CA LYS A 58 -34.83 -0.87 30.41
C LYS A 58 -33.74 -1.44 31.30
N GLU A 59 -33.92 -1.26 32.59
CA GLU A 59 -33.04 -1.87 33.58
C GLU A 59 -33.32 -3.39 33.71
N GLN A 60 -32.28 -4.17 33.69
CA GLN A 60 -32.35 -5.61 33.80
C GLN A 60 -32.07 -6.07 35.23
N SER A 61 -32.50 -7.29 35.56
CA SER A 61 -32.32 -7.88 36.92
C SER A 61 -30.86 -7.97 37.39
N ASN A 62 -29.91 -7.86 36.49
CA ASN A 62 -28.47 -7.83 36.78
C ASN A 62 -27.87 -6.40 36.85
N GLY A 63 -28.74 -5.36 36.89
CA GLY A 63 -28.34 -3.95 36.93
C GLY A 63 -27.85 -3.37 35.60
N LYS A 64 -27.83 -4.15 34.49
CA LYS A 64 -27.46 -3.66 33.18
C LYS A 64 -28.65 -2.91 32.56
N VAL A 65 -28.39 -1.72 32.01
CA VAL A 65 -29.39 -0.94 31.25
C VAL A 65 -29.22 -1.27 29.77
N ILE A 66 -30.29 -1.63 29.11
CA ILE A 66 -30.37 -1.80 27.65
C ILE A 66 -31.40 -0.84 27.07
N ASN A 67 -31.25 -0.53 25.80
CA ASN A 67 -32.26 0.23 25.05
C ASN A 67 -33.05 -0.73 24.15
N TYR A 68 -34.40 -0.61 24.20
CA TYR A 68 -35.24 -1.20 23.17
C TYR A 68 -35.71 -0.07 22.24
N CYS A 69 -35.33 -0.21 20.97
CA CYS A 69 -35.53 0.84 19.97
C CYS A 69 -36.51 0.37 18.90
N ARG A 70 -37.31 1.30 18.40
CA ARG A 70 -37.97 1.15 17.09
C ARG A 70 -37.15 1.95 16.09
N VAL A 71 -36.73 1.28 15.01
CA VAL A 71 -35.85 1.86 13.99
C VAL A 71 -36.53 1.71 12.64
N ASP A 72 -36.73 2.82 11.95
CA ASP A 72 -37.16 2.85 10.55
C ASP A 72 -35.96 2.43 9.69
N VAL A 73 -36.05 1.30 9.02
CA VAL A 73 -35.02 0.71 8.14
C VAL A 73 -35.45 0.70 6.67
N GLY A 74 -36.39 1.59 6.34
CA GLY A 74 -36.92 1.77 4.99
C GLY A 74 -38.10 0.84 4.66
N PRO A 75 -38.90 1.25 3.65
CA PRO A 75 -40.17 0.59 3.35
C PRO A 75 -40.05 -0.88 2.92
N GLU A 76 -38.90 -1.26 2.36
CA GLU A 76 -38.67 -2.64 1.92
C GLU A 76 -38.26 -3.59 3.07
N HIS A 77 -37.82 -3.00 4.18
CA HIS A 77 -37.26 -3.76 5.31
C HIS A 77 -38.07 -3.63 6.60
N ASN A 78 -38.95 -2.64 6.70
CA ASN A 78 -39.82 -2.45 7.87
C ASN A 78 -40.87 -3.52 8.01
N ASP A 79 -41.24 -3.82 9.27
CA ASP A 79 -42.43 -4.57 9.57
C ASP A 79 -43.69 -3.79 9.20
N ALA A 80 -44.82 -4.49 9.05
CA ALA A 80 -46.11 -3.85 8.87
C ALA A 80 -46.37 -2.81 9.98
N PRO A 81 -46.97 -1.64 9.63
CA PRO A 81 -47.23 -0.62 10.61
C PRO A 81 -48.26 -1.10 11.64
N GLY A 82 -48.15 -0.59 12.85
CA GLY A 82 -49.24 -0.65 13.85
C GLY A 82 -50.47 0.15 13.41
N THR A 83 -51.51 0.13 14.21
CA THR A 83 -52.79 0.80 13.91
C THR A 83 -52.89 2.20 14.50
N GLY A 84 -51.91 2.65 15.28
CA GLY A 84 -51.85 3.94 15.93
C GLY A 84 -51.09 5.01 15.15
N LYS A 85 -50.91 6.20 15.77
CA LYS A 85 -50.16 7.33 15.22
C LYS A 85 -48.91 7.66 16.03
N GLU A 86 -48.66 6.90 17.09
CA GLU A 86 -47.46 7.08 17.90
C GLU A 86 -46.22 6.60 17.15
N PRO A 87 -45.02 7.10 17.45
CA PRO A 87 -43.79 6.66 16.82
C PRO A 87 -43.56 5.14 16.85
N SER A 88 -44.04 4.46 17.91
CA SER A 88 -44.04 3.00 18.05
C SER A 88 -44.95 2.26 17.06
N ASP A 89 -45.89 2.94 16.46
CA ASP A 89 -46.87 2.37 15.52
C ASP A 89 -46.45 2.56 14.05
N LEU A 90 -45.37 3.34 13.82
CA LEU A 90 -44.84 3.55 12.49
C LEU A 90 -44.14 2.28 11.97
N PRO A 91 -44.11 2.07 10.64
CA PRO A 91 -43.31 1.00 10.04
C PRO A 91 -41.86 1.06 10.54
N SER A 92 -41.41 -0.01 11.16
CA SER A 92 -40.06 -0.03 11.77
C SER A 92 -39.74 -1.43 12.30
N ARG A 93 -38.51 -1.67 12.68
CA ARG A 93 -38.08 -2.90 13.37
C ARG A 93 -37.78 -2.65 14.83
N GLY A 94 -38.05 -3.65 15.67
CA GLY A 94 -37.71 -3.63 17.08
C GLY A 94 -36.29 -4.14 17.26
N ILE A 95 -35.37 -3.36 17.82
CA ILE A 95 -33.97 -3.72 18.01
C ILE A 95 -33.53 -3.43 19.44
N VAL A 96 -32.82 -4.39 20.05
CA VAL A 96 -32.18 -4.22 21.36
C VAL A 96 -30.74 -3.75 21.15
N CYS A 97 -30.41 -2.62 21.80
CA CYS A 97 -29.06 -2.06 21.74
C CYS A 97 -28.49 -1.80 23.14
N GLY A 98 -27.23 -2.14 23.34
CA GLY A 98 -26.52 -1.89 24.61
C GLY A 98 -25.81 -0.54 24.69
N ALA A 99 -25.68 0.18 23.57
CA ALA A 99 -25.00 1.47 23.50
C ALA A 99 -25.88 2.61 24.02
N HIS A 100 -25.24 3.72 24.40
CA HIS A 100 -25.92 4.89 24.98
C HIS A 100 -25.58 6.22 24.25
N ASN A 101 -24.75 6.16 23.21
CA ASN A 101 -24.23 7.32 22.47
C ASN A 101 -25.13 7.79 21.33
N PHE A 102 -26.42 7.46 21.34
CA PHE A 102 -27.41 7.87 20.33
C PHE A 102 -28.75 8.24 20.94
N ASP A 103 -29.56 9.02 20.22
CA ASP A 103 -30.87 9.47 20.64
C ASP A 103 -31.96 9.26 19.56
N VAL A 104 -33.21 9.58 19.91
CA VAL A 104 -34.33 9.57 18.97
C VAL A 104 -34.11 10.62 17.89
N GLY A 105 -34.26 10.22 16.65
CA GLY A 105 -34.00 11.04 15.46
C GLY A 105 -32.65 10.79 14.80
N ASP A 106 -31.71 10.15 15.49
CA ASP A 106 -30.41 9.82 14.92
C ASP A 106 -30.51 8.77 13.81
N TYR A 107 -29.62 8.94 12.84
CA TYR A 107 -29.39 7.95 11.80
C TYR A 107 -28.29 7.00 12.23
N VAL A 108 -28.53 5.71 12.07
CA VAL A 108 -27.64 4.63 12.56
C VAL A 108 -27.47 3.57 11.50
N VAL A 109 -26.42 2.75 11.64
CA VAL A 109 -26.16 1.62 10.75
C VAL A 109 -26.76 0.35 11.33
N VAL A 110 -27.61 -0.33 10.56
CA VAL A 110 -28.39 -1.49 11.00
C VAL A 110 -28.08 -2.72 10.14
N CYS A 111 -27.60 -3.76 10.79
CA CYS A 111 -27.55 -5.11 10.21
C CYS A 111 -28.91 -5.79 10.38
N LEU A 112 -29.51 -6.19 9.27
CA LEU A 112 -30.75 -6.97 9.29
C LEU A 112 -30.48 -8.47 9.28
N PRO A 113 -31.47 -9.31 9.66
CA PRO A 113 -31.34 -10.77 9.54
C PRO A 113 -30.94 -11.21 8.14
N GLY A 114 -29.91 -12.04 8.05
CA GLY A 114 -29.28 -12.46 6.80
C GLY A 114 -27.95 -11.75 6.50
N ALA A 115 -27.64 -10.64 7.17
CA ALA A 115 -26.30 -10.04 7.09
C ALA A 115 -25.26 -10.94 7.76
N VAL A 116 -24.04 -10.91 7.22
CA VAL A 116 -22.86 -11.60 7.75
C VAL A 116 -21.78 -10.56 8.02
N LEU A 117 -21.32 -10.50 9.26
CA LEU A 117 -20.29 -9.59 9.73
C LEU A 117 -18.93 -10.32 9.80
N PRO A 118 -17.82 -9.58 10.02
CA PRO A 118 -16.50 -10.14 10.20
C PRO A 118 -16.48 -11.33 11.17
N GLY A 119 -15.70 -12.38 10.82
CA GLY A 119 -15.65 -13.62 11.59
C GLY A 119 -16.84 -14.57 11.37
N ASP A 120 -17.54 -14.47 10.23
CA ASP A 120 -18.74 -15.27 9.86
C ASP A 120 -19.87 -15.12 10.89
N PHE A 121 -19.97 -13.94 11.49
CA PHE A 121 -21.03 -13.64 12.47
C PHE A 121 -22.34 -13.32 11.75
N ARG A 122 -23.25 -14.30 11.74
CA ARG A 122 -24.53 -14.22 11.04
C ARG A 122 -25.60 -13.56 11.90
N ILE A 123 -26.23 -12.52 11.36
CA ILE A 123 -27.33 -11.81 12.02
C ILE A 123 -28.62 -12.58 11.82
N ALA A 124 -29.34 -12.78 12.91
CA ALA A 124 -30.66 -13.38 12.95
C ALA A 124 -31.52 -12.73 14.01
N ALA A 125 -32.84 -12.72 13.79
CA ALA A 125 -33.77 -12.28 14.83
C ALA A 125 -33.62 -13.15 16.10
N ARG A 126 -33.43 -12.49 17.24
CA ARG A 126 -33.19 -13.18 18.53
C ARG A 126 -34.03 -12.57 19.66
N LYS A 127 -34.53 -13.43 20.51
CA LYS A 127 -35.17 -12.97 21.76
C LYS A 127 -34.08 -12.62 22.79
N THR A 128 -33.96 -11.35 23.12
CA THR A 128 -32.96 -10.81 24.04
C THR A 128 -33.65 -9.92 25.09
N TYR A 129 -33.41 -10.18 26.36
CA TYR A 129 -33.99 -9.43 27.49
C TYR A 129 -35.54 -9.26 27.42
N GLY A 130 -36.24 -10.29 26.98
CA GLY A 130 -37.69 -10.29 26.88
C GLY A 130 -38.27 -9.68 25.61
N HIS A 131 -37.47 -9.04 24.77
CA HIS A 131 -37.84 -8.45 23.50
C HIS A 131 -37.27 -9.26 22.33
N VAL A 132 -37.93 -9.21 21.18
CA VAL A 132 -37.36 -9.71 19.93
C VAL A 132 -36.51 -8.57 19.33
N SER A 133 -35.19 -8.82 19.20
CA SER A 133 -34.29 -7.96 18.42
C SER A 133 -34.26 -8.49 17.00
N ASP A 134 -34.83 -7.74 16.07
CA ASP A 134 -34.92 -8.12 14.64
C ASP A 134 -33.91 -7.33 13.82
N GLY A 135 -32.66 -7.52 14.17
CA GLY A 135 -31.49 -6.85 13.65
C GLY A 135 -30.54 -6.39 14.76
N MET A 136 -29.50 -5.69 14.38
CA MET A 136 -28.48 -5.14 15.26
C MET A 136 -28.04 -3.76 14.77
N ILE A 137 -28.01 -2.77 15.67
CA ILE A 137 -27.37 -1.47 15.41
C ILE A 137 -25.88 -1.66 15.65
N CYS A 138 -25.02 -1.32 14.67
CA CYS A 138 -23.63 -1.73 14.63
C CYS A 138 -22.68 -0.64 15.15
N SER A 139 -21.62 -1.08 15.82
CA SER A 139 -20.42 -0.30 16.12
C SER A 139 -19.39 -0.44 15.01
N ALA A 140 -18.39 0.45 14.97
CA ALA A 140 -17.26 0.38 14.04
C ALA A 140 -16.51 -0.96 14.17
N ARG A 141 -16.30 -1.43 15.39
CA ARG A 141 -15.62 -2.72 15.65
C ARG A 141 -16.37 -3.93 15.09
N GLU A 142 -17.70 -3.95 15.22
CA GLU A 142 -18.51 -5.06 14.69
C GLU A 142 -18.47 -5.14 13.16
N LEU A 143 -18.30 -3.99 12.50
CA LEU A 143 -18.15 -3.91 11.04
C LEU A 143 -16.71 -4.08 10.58
N GLY A 144 -15.74 -4.12 11.48
CA GLY A 144 -14.31 -4.26 11.16
C GLY A 144 -13.65 -2.99 10.64
N ILE A 145 -14.26 -1.82 10.83
CA ILE A 145 -13.76 -0.50 10.39
C ILE A 145 -13.19 0.36 11.53
N GLY A 146 -12.97 -0.22 12.69
CA GLY A 146 -12.35 0.47 13.82
C GLY A 146 -12.33 -0.40 15.07
N GLU A 147 -11.59 0.05 16.08
CA GLU A 147 -11.49 -0.66 17.38
C GLU A 147 -12.52 -0.16 18.40
N ASP A 148 -13.20 0.94 18.13
CA ASP A 148 -14.18 1.49 19.06
C ASP A 148 -15.41 0.59 19.18
N HIS A 149 -15.68 0.18 20.40
CA HIS A 149 -16.85 -0.60 20.80
C HIS A 149 -17.62 0.06 21.97
N SER A 150 -17.26 1.29 22.32
CA SER A 150 -17.91 2.03 23.40
C SER A 150 -19.31 2.52 23.01
N GLY A 151 -19.56 2.63 21.68
CA GLY A 151 -20.81 3.09 21.10
C GLY A 151 -21.15 2.41 19.78
N ILE A 152 -22.27 2.84 19.21
CA ILE A 152 -22.68 2.47 17.83
C ILE A 152 -22.30 3.59 16.86
N ILE A 153 -22.29 3.29 15.55
CA ILE A 153 -22.11 4.31 14.52
C ILE A 153 -23.36 5.19 14.44
N VAL A 154 -23.20 6.47 14.80
CA VAL A 154 -24.17 7.53 14.53
C VAL A 154 -23.78 8.16 13.19
N LEU A 155 -24.55 7.89 12.15
CA LEU A 155 -24.16 8.12 10.76
C LEU A 155 -23.81 9.57 10.45
N GLN A 156 -24.54 10.54 11.01
CA GLN A 156 -24.23 11.95 10.80
C GLN A 156 -22.89 12.38 11.40
N GLN A 157 -22.48 11.76 12.51
CA GLN A 157 -21.16 12.01 13.11
C GLN A 157 -20.07 11.35 12.26
N TRP A 158 -20.32 10.11 11.89
CA TRP A 158 -19.39 9.35 11.03
C TRP A 158 -19.15 10.07 9.70
N LEU A 159 -20.20 10.55 9.01
CA LEU A 159 -20.07 11.30 7.75
C LEU A 159 -19.28 12.60 7.94
N ALA A 160 -19.48 13.34 9.03
CA ALA A 160 -18.74 14.55 9.34
C ALA A 160 -17.24 14.27 9.56
N GLU A 161 -16.92 13.20 10.29
CA GLU A 161 -15.53 12.75 10.52
C GLU A 161 -14.83 12.28 9.23
N HIS A 162 -15.62 11.85 8.22
CA HIS A 162 -15.12 11.34 6.94
C HIS A 162 -15.17 12.39 5.80
N GLY A 163 -15.34 13.68 6.13
CA GLY A 163 -15.27 14.78 5.17
C GLY A 163 -16.58 15.05 4.41
N HIS A 164 -17.68 14.43 4.82
CA HIS A 164 -19.02 14.62 4.27
C HIS A 164 -19.91 15.53 5.14
N GLU A 165 -19.28 16.44 5.88
CA GLU A 165 -20.02 17.37 6.74
C GLU A 165 -20.97 18.27 5.93
N GLY A 166 -22.26 18.27 6.31
CA GLY A 166 -23.28 19.09 5.65
C GLY A 166 -23.93 18.47 4.42
N GLU A 167 -23.58 17.26 4.04
CA GLU A 167 -24.32 16.51 3.02
C GLU A 167 -25.69 16.06 3.52
N GLU A 168 -26.64 15.87 2.59
CA GLU A 168 -27.97 15.36 2.92
C GLU A 168 -27.86 13.91 3.42
N LEU A 169 -28.44 13.63 4.58
CA LEU A 169 -28.40 12.29 5.16
C LEU A 169 -29.17 11.30 4.27
N PRO A 170 -28.61 10.11 4.06
CA PRO A 170 -29.27 9.06 3.28
C PRO A 170 -30.61 8.66 3.89
N THR A 171 -31.59 8.34 3.05
CA THR A 171 -32.90 7.90 3.52
C THR A 171 -32.83 6.53 4.21
N PRO A 172 -33.69 6.26 5.23
CA PRO A 172 -33.75 4.91 5.81
C PRO A 172 -33.96 3.83 4.77
N GLY A 173 -33.21 2.72 4.88
CA GLY A 173 -33.22 1.63 3.91
C GLY A 173 -32.15 1.75 2.83
N THR A 174 -31.46 2.90 2.73
CA THR A 174 -30.29 3.01 1.82
C THR A 174 -29.22 2.01 2.22
N ASP A 175 -28.58 1.39 1.23
CA ASP A 175 -27.47 0.46 1.45
C ASP A 175 -26.30 1.16 2.17
N ALA A 176 -25.98 0.70 3.37
CA ALA A 176 -24.91 1.27 4.18
C ALA A 176 -23.54 0.62 3.86
N ILE A 177 -23.51 -0.50 3.15
CA ILE A 177 -22.25 -1.12 2.70
C ILE A 177 -21.50 -0.15 1.80
N SER A 178 -22.18 0.42 0.82
CA SER A 178 -21.61 1.39 -0.12
C SER A 178 -21.19 2.69 0.57
N ILE A 179 -21.98 3.18 1.54
CA ILE A 179 -21.70 4.41 2.28
C ILE A 179 -20.45 4.27 3.15
N LEU A 180 -20.25 3.08 3.73
CA LEU A 180 -19.13 2.78 4.62
C LEU A 180 -17.93 2.15 3.92
N GLY A 181 -17.95 1.99 2.60
CA GLY A 181 -16.87 1.38 1.84
C GLY A 181 -16.61 -0.11 2.15
N LEU A 182 -17.62 -0.84 2.66
CA LEU A 182 -17.46 -2.22 3.14
C LEU A 182 -17.67 -3.31 2.07
N GLY A 183 -18.08 -2.91 0.88
CA GLY A 183 -18.44 -3.83 -0.20
C GLY A 183 -17.29 -4.15 -1.16
N GLU A 184 -16.11 -3.65 -0.92
CA GLU A 184 -14.99 -3.84 -1.82
C GLU A 184 -14.39 -5.25 -1.70
N GLU A 185 -14.31 -5.94 -2.82
CA GLU A 185 -13.49 -7.14 -2.95
C GLU A 185 -12.04 -6.71 -3.19
N VAL A 186 -11.11 -7.39 -2.54
CA VAL A 186 -9.68 -7.10 -2.69
C VAL A 186 -9.00 -8.29 -3.34
N LEU A 187 -8.29 -8.04 -4.44
CA LEU A 187 -7.47 -9.05 -5.09
C LEU A 187 -6.10 -9.15 -4.42
N GLU A 188 -5.73 -10.32 -3.94
CA GLU A 188 -4.36 -10.64 -3.54
C GLU A 188 -3.61 -11.25 -4.71
N ILE A 189 -2.48 -10.65 -5.09
CA ILE A 189 -1.67 -11.08 -6.24
C ILE A 189 -0.34 -11.70 -5.81
N ASN A 190 0.13 -12.64 -6.61
CA ASN A 190 1.49 -13.16 -6.53
C ASN A 190 2.43 -12.32 -7.40
N VAL A 191 3.49 -11.78 -6.78
CA VAL A 191 4.50 -10.97 -7.47
C VAL A 191 5.78 -11.77 -7.58
N THR A 192 6.19 -12.07 -8.81
CA THR A 192 7.44 -12.76 -9.12
C THR A 192 8.67 -11.89 -8.79
N PRO A 193 9.86 -12.48 -8.59
CA PRO A 193 11.06 -11.71 -8.21
C PRO A 193 11.46 -10.58 -9.15
N ASP A 194 11.15 -10.69 -10.42
CA ASP A 194 11.44 -9.72 -11.48
C ASP A 194 10.45 -8.56 -11.56
N ARG A 195 9.31 -8.66 -10.85
CA ARG A 195 8.23 -7.65 -10.83
C ARG A 195 8.18 -6.86 -9.52
N GLY A 196 9.34 -6.58 -8.90
CA GLY A 196 9.42 -5.91 -7.60
C GLY A 196 8.61 -4.61 -7.49
N TYR A 197 8.52 -3.84 -8.58
CA TYR A 197 7.71 -2.61 -8.63
C TYR A 197 6.20 -2.86 -8.46
N CYS A 198 5.70 -4.08 -8.71
CA CYS A 198 4.31 -4.45 -8.50
C CYS A 198 3.93 -4.71 -7.03
N PHE A 199 4.85 -4.51 -6.08
CA PHE A 199 4.52 -4.40 -4.66
C PHE A 199 3.86 -3.05 -4.30
N ALA A 200 3.52 -2.22 -5.30
CA ALA A 200 2.86 -0.93 -5.15
C ALA A 200 1.72 -0.75 -6.14
N MET A 201 0.73 0.08 -5.76
CA MET A 201 -0.41 0.43 -6.62
C MET A 201 0.05 1.01 -7.95
N ARG A 202 1.06 1.91 -7.93
CA ARG A 202 1.72 2.47 -9.13
C ARG A 202 2.15 1.37 -10.11
N GLY A 203 2.78 0.31 -9.62
CA GLY A 203 3.28 -0.79 -10.44
C GLY A 203 2.16 -1.67 -11.00
N VAL A 204 1.17 -2.00 -10.17
CA VAL A 204 -0.01 -2.78 -10.61
C VAL A 204 -0.82 -2.00 -11.64
N ALA A 205 -1.03 -0.70 -11.43
CA ALA A 205 -1.73 0.17 -12.38
C ALA A 205 -1.04 0.23 -13.75
N ARG A 206 0.30 0.28 -13.77
CA ARG A 206 1.09 0.21 -14.99
C ARG A 206 0.89 -1.11 -15.72
N GLU A 207 0.94 -2.24 -15.00
CA GLU A 207 0.72 -3.56 -15.60
C GLU A 207 -0.74 -3.75 -16.07
N TYR A 208 -1.71 -3.22 -15.34
CA TYR A 208 -3.11 -3.20 -15.79
C TYR A 208 -3.26 -2.42 -17.11
N SER A 209 -2.59 -1.27 -17.21
CA SER A 209 -2.52 -0.49 -18.46
C SER A 209 -1.88 -1.29 -19.60
N HIS A 210 -0.80 -2.02 -19.35
CA HIS A 210 -0.16 -2.88 -20.35
C HIS A 210 -1.09 -3.98 -20.84
N SER A 211 -1.89 -4.57 -19.95
CA SER A 211 -2.83 -5.64 -20.28
C SER A 211 -4.05 -5.16 -21.06
N THR A 212 -4.62 -4.02 -20.66
CA THR A 212 -5.94 -3.57 -21.12
C THR A 212 -5.90 -2.43 -22.13
N GLY A 213 -4.76 -1.72 -22.22
CA GLY A 213 -4.65 -0.46 -22.96
C GLY A 213 -5.30 0.73 -22.24
N ALA A 214 -5.76 0.57 -21.00
CA ALA A 214 -6.32 1.65 -20.20
C ALA A 214 -5.28 2.74 -19.93
N ARG A 215 -5.72 3.99 -19.84
CA ARG A 215 -4.81 5.12 -19.60
C ARG A 215 -4.24 5.04 -18.19
N PHE A 216 -2.93 4.95 -18.09
CA PHE A 216 -2.18 5.07 -16.85
C PHE A 216 -1.70 6.51 -16.63
N THR A 217 -1.88 7.02 -15.41
CA THR A 217 -1.34 8.31 -14.96
C THR A 217 -0.33 8.03 -13.88
N ASP A 218 0.97 8.23 -14.18
CA ASP A 218 2.03 7.92 -13.21
C ASP A 218 2.00 8.92 -12.05
N PRO A 219 1.70 8.50 -10.80
CA PRO A 219 1.71 9.38 -9.63
C PRO A 219 3.11 9.92 -9.31
N ALA A 220 4.14 9.28 -9.83
CA ALA A 220 5.54 9.66 -9.65
C ALA A 220 6.11 10.46 -10.83
N ASP A 221 5.27 10.95 -11.75
CA ASP A 221 5.73 11.85 -12.79
C ASP A 221 6.14 13.20 -12.17
N ALA A 222 7.45 13.48 -12.21
CA ALA A 222 8.05 14.67 -11.64
C ALA A 222 7.49 15.99 -12.22
N THR A 223 6.91 15.96 -13.43
CA THR A 223 6.26 17.12 -14.04
C THR A 223 4.95 17.48 -13.35
N ASN A 224 4.32 16.53 -12.68
CA ASN A 224 3.04 16.70 -11.98
C ASN A 224 3.20 16.99 -10.49
N THR A 225 4.37 16.73 -9.90
CA THR A 225 4.55 16.73 -8.43
C THR A 225 5.16 18.01 -7.85
N GLY A 226 5.61 18.97 -8.68
CA GLY A 226 6.19 20.21 -8.18
C GLY A 226 7.40 20.02 -7.26
N LEU A 227 8.19 18.99 -7.54
CA LEU A 227 9.32 18.58 -6.70
C LEU A 227 10.33 19.69 -6.44
N TYR A 228 10.70 19.83 -5.17
CA TYR A 228 11.75 20.73 -4.71
C TYR A 228 11.57 22.20 -5.14
N PRO A 229 10.44 22.86 -4.81
CA PRO A 229 10.21 24.25 -5.21
C PRO A 229 11.32 25.21 -4.72
N ASN A 230 12.10 24.82 -3.71
CA ASN A 230 13.18 25.61 -3.11
C ASN A 230 14.58 25.03 -3.34
N GLY A 231 14.72 24.01 -4.19
CA GLY A 231 16.00 23.39 -4.53
C GLY A 231 16.44 22.26 -3.61
N VAL A 232 17.47 21.55 -4.06
CA VAL A 232 18.11 20.43 -3.34
C VAL A 232 19.45 20.92 -2.81
N ALA A 233 19.70 20.70 -1.52
CA ALA A 233 21.05 20.85 -0.98
C ALA A 233 21.84 19.56 -1.19
N GLY A 234 23.01 19.68 -1.78
CA GLY A 234 24.03 18.63 -1.68
C GLY A 234 24.53 18.49 -0.23
N ALA A 235 25.28 17.43 0.04
CA ALA A 235 25.89 17.20 1.35
C ALA A 235 26.60 18.46 1.87
N GLY A 236 26.19 19.00 3.03
CA GLY A 236 26.79 20.16 3.68
C GLY A 236 26.31 21.54 3.20
N GLN A 237 25.20 21.63 2.46
CA GLN A 237 24.68 22.90 1.92
C GLN A 237 23.32 23.34 2.48
N GLY A 238 22.85 22.78 3.57
CA GLY A 238 21.52 23.01 4.15
C GLY A 238 20.62 21.76 4.00
N GLY A 239 19.48 21.78 4.63
CA GLY A 239 18.71 20.58 4.88
C GLY A 239 19.11 19.98 6.24
N TYR A 240 18.91 18.68 6.43
CA TYR A 240 19.45 18.01 7.62
C TYR A 240 20.96 17.80 7.42
N ASP A 241 21.78 18.62 8.07
CA ASP A 241 23.24 18.62 7.92
C ASP A 241 23.83 17.25 8.25
N GLY A 242 24.45 16.62 7.27
CA GLY A 242 25.38 15.54 7.48
C GLY A 242 24.81 14.12 7.30
N VAL A 243 24.20 13.81 6.16
CA VAL A 243 24.06 12.40 5.77
C VAL A 243 25.31 11.96 5.01
N VAL A 244 25.94 10.89 5.46
CA VAL A 244 27.14 10.34 4.82
C VAL A 244 26.93 8.85 4.54
N PRO A 245 26.67 8.44 3.29
CA PRO A 245 26.70 7.04 2.93
C PRO A 245 28.16 6.56 2.85
N GLU A 246 28.56 5.73 3.79
CA GLU A 246 29.89 5.13 3.83
C GLU A 246 29.82 3.60 3.72
N ASP A 247 30.41 3.05 2.69
CA ASP A 247 30.58 1.60 2.56
C ASP A 247 31.99 1.27 2.04
N PRO A 248 32.97 1.21 2.94
CA PRO A 248 34.35 0.92 2.58
C PRO A 248 34.55 -0.55 2.14
N GLN A 249 33.58 -1.41 2.42
CA GLN A 249 33.62 -2.85 2.08
C GLN A 249 32.33 -3.30 1.39
N PRO A 250 32.06 -2.81 0.17
CA PRO A 250 30.81 -3.11 -0.52
C PRO A 250 30.69 -4.60 -0.85
N ILE A 251 29.49 -5.16 -0.64
CA ILE A 251 29.20 -6.53 -1.03
C ILE A 251 29.07 -6.58 -2.56
N HIS A 252 29.78 -7.51 -3.20
CA HIS A 252 29.80 -7.66 -4.66
C HIS A 252 30.13 -6.37 -5.44
N GLY A 253 30.93 -5.49 -4.84
CA GLY A 253 31.39 -4.26 -5.48
C GLY A 253 30.32 -3.16 -5.62
N ARG A 254 29.17 -3.32 -4.97
CA ARG A 254 28.12 -2.30 -4.92
C ARG A 254 28.04 -1.68 -3.53
N PRO A 255 28.00 -0.33 -3.40
CA PRO A 255 27.80 0.32 -2.12
C PRO A 255 26.42 -0.05 -1.56
N GLY A 256 26.33 -0.21 -0.24
CA GLY A 256 25.10 -0.61 0.44
C GLY A 256 23.96 0.41 0.33
N CYS A 257 24.33 1.69 0.13
CA CYS A 257 23.37 2.79 -0.11
C CYS A 257 23.96 3.70 -1.19
N ASP A 258 23.23 3.95 -2.26
CA ASP A 258 23.64 4.82 -3.36
C ASP A 258 22.72 6.03 -3.56
N ARG A 259 21.55 6.08 -2.93
CA ARG A 259 20.72 7.28 -2.80
C ARG A 259 20.15 7.40 -1.40
N TYR A 260 20.21 8.62 -0.83
CA TYR A 260 19.63 8.93 0.46
C TYR A 260 19.01 10.31 0.45
N VAL A 261 17.70 10.36 0.67
CA VAL A 261 16.93 11.60 0.77
C VAL A 261 16.47 11.76 2.20
N ALA A 262 16.68 12.94 2.77
CA ALA A 262 16.18 13.33 4.08
C ALA A 262 15.35 14.61 3.97
N ARG A 263 14.16 14.60 4.56
CA ARG A 263 13.23 15.75 4.62
C ARG A 263 12.76 15.95 6.04
N LEU A 264 12.87 17.18 6.54
CA LEU A 264 12.47 17.53 7.90
C LEU A 264 11.15 18.31 7.88
N VAL A 265 10.21 17.86 8.68
CA VAL A 265 8.93 18.54 8.96
C VAL A 265 8.88 18.87 10.44
N ARG A 266 8.67 20.14 10.76
CA ARG A 266 8.66 20.64 12.15
C ARG A 266 7.26 20.97 12.63
N GLY A 267 7.03 20.72 13.90
CA GLY A 267 5.84 21.18 14.61
C GLY A 267 4.57 20.48 14.16
N ILE A 268 4.63 19.19 13.80
CA ILE A 268 3.40 18.42 13.58
C ILE A 268 2.62 18.26 14.90
N ASP A 269 1.32 18.15 14.80
CA ASP A 269 0.49 17.70 15.92
C ASP A 269 0.56 16.17 16.03
N PRO A 270 1.22 15.60 17.06
CA PRO A 270 1.34 14.16 17.20
C PRO A 270 0.00 13.46 17.51
N SER A 271 -1.02 14.23 17.91
CA SER A 271 -2.36 13.71 18.16
C SER A 271 -3.28 13.79 16.94
N ALA A 272 -2.83 14.41 15.84
CA ALA A 272 -3.60 14.49 14.62
C ALA A 272 -3.89 13.08 14.08
N PRO A 273 -5.17 12.74 13.83
CA PRO A 273 -5.51 11.44 13.26
C PRO A 273 -5.08 11.37 11.80
N SER A 274 -4.75 10.17 11.34
CA SER A 274 -4.66 9.91 9.91
C SER A 274 -6.03 10.15 9.26
N PRO A 275 -6.09 10.77 8.07
CA PRO A 275 -7.37 10.97 7.38
C PRO A 275 -8.01 9.60 7.08
N THR A 276 -9.32 9.53 7.14
CA THR A 276 -10.06 8.26 7.06
C THR A 276 -9.79 7.53 5.75
N TRP A 277 -9.75 8.25 4.62
CA TRP A 277 -9.42 7.64 3.33
C TRP A 277 -8.07 6.90 3.34
N MET A 278 -7.08 7.40 4.12
CA MET A 278 -5.77 6.74 4.27
C MET A 278 -5.88 5.51 5.16
N GLN A 279 -6.64 5.60 6.25
CA GLN A 279 -6.89 4.47 7.15
C GLN A 279 -7.60 3.33 6.43
N ASP A 280 -8.60 3.65 5.59
CA ASP A 280 -9.36 2.67 4.80
C ASP A 280 -8.47 1.96 3.80
N ARG A 281 -7.61 2.70 3.07
CA ARG A 281 -6.66 2.12 2.11
C ARG A 281 -5.63 1.22 2.78
N LEU A 282 -5.05 1.67 3.90
CA LEU A 282 -4.12 0.85 4.66
C LEU A 282 -4.80 -0.45 5.12
N THR A 283 -6.01 -0.35 5.65
CA THR A 283 -6.79 -1.51 6.10
C THR A 283 -7.12 -2.46 4.95
N ALA A 284 -7.59 -1.95 3.81
CA ALA A 284 -7.85 -2.74 2.62
C ALA A 284 -6.58 -3.42 2.07
N ALA A 285 -5.42 -2.77 2.22
CA ALA A 285 -4.10 -3.34 1.88
C ALA A 285 -3.52 -4.26 2.98
N GLY A 286 -4.28 -4.56 4.04
CA GLY A 286 -3.88 -5.46 5.12
C GLY A 286 -2.94 -4.85 6.16
N MET A 287 -2.82 -3.52 6.20
CA MET A 287 -2.06 -2.79 7.22
C MET A 287 -2.96 -2.13 8.24
N ARG A 288 -2.60 -2.22 9.50
CA ARG A 288 -3.32 -1.52 10.58
C ARG A 288 -2.82 -0.08 10.70
N PRO A 289 -3.71 0.93 10.67
CA PRO A 289 -3.38 2.30 11.02
C PRO A 289 -2.83 2.41 12.46
N ILE A 290 -1.83 3.27 12.67
CA ILE A 290 -1.12 3.41 13.95
C ILE A 290 -1.11 4.89 14.39
N SER A 291 -0.47 5.76 13.62
CA SER A 291 -0.38 7.19 13.85
C SER A 291 -0.10 7.89 12.52
N LEU A 292 -0.42 9.18 12.42
CA LEU A 292 -0.27 9.92 11.16
C LEU A 292 1.13 9.76 10.54
N ALA A 293 2.20 9.89 11.31
CA ALA A 293 3.56 9.79 10.79
C ALA A 293 3.89 8.39 10.24
N VAL A 294 3.45 7.33 10.92
CA VAL A 294 3.64 5.94 10.50
C VAL A 294 2.75 5.61 9.30
N ASP A 295 1.50 6.04 9.34
CA ASP A 295 0.51 5.74 8.32
C ASP A 295 0.86 6.42 6.98
N VAL A 296 1.37 7.65 7.02
CA VAL A 296 1.89 8.36 5.85
C VAL A 296 3.03 7.57 5.20
N THR A 297 4.00 7.07 5.98
CA THR A 297 5.11 6.28 5.42
C THR A 297 4.64 4.96 4.82
N ASN A 298 3.70 4.29 5.48
CA ASN A 298 3.11 3.05 4.98
C ASN A 298 2.27 3.28 3.71
N TYR A 299 1.44 4.33 3.70
CA TYR A 299 0.64 4.69 2.53
C TYR A 299 1.52 4.96 1.31
N VAL A 300 2.54 5.81 1.44
CA VAL A 300 3.44 6.16 0.33
C VAL A 300 4.20 4.92 -0.16
N MET A 301 4.63 4.04 0.74
CA MET A 301 5.28 2.77 0.37
C MET A 301 4.34 1.87 -0.44
N LEU A 302 3.08 1.73 -0.06
CA LEU A 302 2.10 0.91 -0.77
C LEU A 302 1.65 1.54 -2.08
N ASP A 303 1.55 2.86 -2.12
CA ASP A 303 1.11 3.61 -3.29
C ASP A 303 2.20 3.66 -4.38
N LEU A 304 3.39 4.13 -4.01
CA LEU A 304 4.49 4.41 -4.94
C LEU A 304 5.51 3.28 -5.06
N GLY A 305 5.75 2.52 -3.98
CA GLY A 305 6.73 1.43 -3.94
C GLY A 305 8.06 1.79 -3.27
N GLN A 306 8.18 2.99 -2.71
CA GLN A 306 9.36 3.43 -1.96
C GLN A 306 9.13 3.23 -0.46
N PRO A 307 9.85 2.30 0.20
CA PRO A 307 9.87 2.26 1.65
C PRO A 307 10.43 3.55 2.23
N LEU A 308 9.76 4.07 3.24
CA LEU A 308 10.14 5.27 3.97
C LEU A 308 10.35 4.93 5.45
N HIS A 309 11.16 5.74 6.14
CA HIS A 309 11.24 5.72 7.59
C HIS A 309 11.02 7.12 8.16
N ALA A 310 10.29 7.20 9.26
CA ALA A 310 10.07 8.42 10.03
C ALA A 310 10.85 8.35 11.34
N PHE A 311 11.75 9.27 11.53
CA PHE A 311 12.49 9.44 12.79
C PHE A 311 11.92 10.59 13.60
N ASP A 312 11.92 10.44 14.91
CA ASP A 312 11.82 11.57 15.83
C ASP A 312 13.13 12.40 15.75
N ALA A 313 13.04 13.57 15.15
CA ALA A 313 14.23 14.39 14.87
C ALA A 313 14.92 14.88 16.15
N ASP A 314 14.19 15.03 17.25
CA ASP A 314 14.74 15.47 18.53
C ASP A 314 15.58 14.37 19.20
N LYS A 315 15.39 13.12 18.83
CA LYS A 315 16.17 11.97 19.31
C LYS A 315 17.48 11.75 18.53
N LEU A 316 17.68 12.50 17.43
CA LEU A 316 18.82 12.33 16.53
C LEU A 316 19.96 13.30 16.85
N THR A 317 21.17 12.84 16.59
CA THR A 317 22.38 13.66 16.62
C THR A 317 23.11 13.57 15.28
N ALA A 318 23.17 14.69 14.56
CA ALA A 318 23.87 14.75 13.27
C ALA A 318 25.39 14.53 13.43
N PRO A 319 26.08 14.03 12.37
CA PRO A 319 25.55 13.57 11.09
C PRO A 319 24.87 12.19 11.17
N ILE A 320 23.92 11.94 10.25
CA ILE A 320 23.40 10.58 10.01
C ILE A 320 24.37 9.86 9.08
N VAL A 321 24.77 8.65 9.45
CA VAL A 321 25.73 7.83 8.70
C VAL A 321 25.12 6.51 8.31
N VAL A 322 25.07 6.22 7.01
CA VAL A 322 24.70 4.89 6.51
C VAL A 322 26.00 4.09 6.35
N ARG A 323 26.20 3.08 7.18
CA ARG A 323 27.43 2.30 7.26
C ARG A 323 27.20 0.83 7.54
N ARG A 324 28.24 0.03 7.40
CA ARG A 324 28.21 -1.35 7.91
C ARG A 324 28.23 -1.37 9.46
N ALA A 325 27.60 -2.37 10.03
CA ALA A 325 27.62 -2.56 11.48
C ALA A 325 29.05 -2.82 11.99
N LYS A 326 29.32 -2.36 13.19
CA LYS A 326 30.60 -2.61 13.88
C LYS A 326 30.58 -4.00 14.50
N ASP A 327 31.77 -4.61 14.67
CA ASP A 327 31.89 -5.90 15.34
C ASP A 327 31.32 -5.82 16.78
N GLY A 328 30.47 -6.77 17.14
CA GLY A 328 29.79 -6.82 18.43
C GLY A 328 28.69 -5.77 18.64
N GLU A 329 28.34 -4.98 17.61
CA GLU A 329 27.27 -3.97 17.72
C GLU A 329 25.91 -4.64 17.94
N ARG A 330 25.06 -3.98 18.70
CA ARG A 330 23.72 -4.46 19.03
C ARG A 330 22.70 -3.36 18.78
N LEU A 331 21.48 -3.75 18.36
CA LEU A 331 20.37 -2.85 18.15
C LEU A 331 19.10 -3.43 18.78
N THR A 332 18.37 -2.60 19.53
CA THR A 332 17.02 -2.92 19.98
C THR A 332 16.03 -2.38 18.96
N PHE A 333 15.19 -3.27 18.43
CA PHE A 333 14.26 -2.98 17.36
C PHE A 333 12.89 -2.56 17.87
N LEU A 334 11.99 -2.14 16.98
CA LEU A 334 10.60 -1.76 17.28
C LEU A 334 9.77 -2.90 17.90
N ASP A 335 10.19 -4.15 17.75
CA ASP A 335 9.60 -5.32 18.42
C ASP A 335 10.15 -5.56 19.85
N GLU A 336 10.88 -4.57 20.39
CA GLU A 336 11.54 -4.61 21.72
C GLU A 336 12.62 -5.70 21.86
N VAL A 337 12.96 -6.39 20.78
CA VAL A 337 13.99 -7.44 20.78
C VAL A 337 15.36 -6.85 20.45
N THR A 338 16.34 -7.07 21.32
CA THR A 338 17.73 -6.69 21.06
C THR A 338 18.46 -7.81 20.31
N ARG A 339 18.95 -7.50 19.12
CA ARG A 339 19.71 -8.43 18.27
C ARG A 339 21.16 -8.00 18.14
N SER A 340 22.08 -8.96 18.03
CA SER A 340 23.47 -8.72 17.66
C SER A 340 23.53 -8.54 16.14
N LEU A 341 24.20 -7.49 15.69
CA LEU A 341 24.38 -7.20 14.29
C LEU A 341 25.60 -7.95 13.73
N ASP A 342 25.56 -8.24 12.45
CA ASP A 342 26.67 -8.81 11.70
C ASP A 342 27.43 -7.70 10.98
N PRO A 343 28.76 -7.74 10.83
CA PRO A 343 29.50 -6.74 10.08
C PRO A 343 29.07 -6.51 8.62
N GLU A 344 28.36 -7.46 8.01
CA GLU A 344 27.74 -7.28 6.70
C GLU A 344 26.40 -6.48 6.76
N ASP A 345 25.80 -6.34 7.94
CA ASP A 345 24.55 -5.59 8.06
C ASP A 345 24.78 -4.11 7.78
N LEU A 346 23.90 -3.53 6.97
CA LEU A 346 23.87 -2.10 6.72
C LEU A 346 23.00 -1.43 7.78
N VAL A 347 23.51 -0.40 8.42
CA VAL A 347 22.79 0.36 9.44
C VAL A 347 22.72 1.84 9.10
N ILE A 348 21.64 2.47 9.50
CA ILE A 348 21.56 3.93 9.64
C ILE A 348 21.92 4.24 11.07
N ALA A 349 22.91 5.09 11.25
CA ALA A 349 23.47 5.46 12.55
C ALA A 349 23.49 6.98 12.71
N ASP A 350 23.44 7.46 13.94
CA ASP A 350 23.69 8.86 14.28
C ASP A 350 24.96 9.03 15.10
N SER A 351 25.26 10.24 15.56
CA SER A 351 26.61 10.64 15.95
C SER A 351 26.72 11.29 17.34
N PRO A 352 26.08 10.76 18.41
CA PRO A 352 26.15 11.37 19.74
C PRO A 352 27.55 11.36 20.35
N ASP A 353 28.36 10.32 20.06
CA ASP A 353 29.71 10.15 20.63
C ASP A 353 30.79 10.11 19.53
N GLY A 354 30.51 10.73 18.38
CA GLY A 354 31.34 10.73 17.18
C GLY A 354 30.60 10.16 15.99
N GLU A 355 31.14 10.38 14.81
CA GLU A 355 30.49 10.08 13.54
C GLU A 355 30.05 8.62 13.44
N GLY A 356 28.72 8.45 13.24
CA GLY A 356 28.09 7.14 13.12
C GLY A 356 28.27 6.23 14.34
N SER A 357 28.37 6.82 15.56
CA SER A 357 28.66 6.05 16.77
C SER A 357 27.52 5.14 17.20
N ARG A 358 26.24 5.52 16.95
CA ARG A 358 25.05 4.82 17.45
C ARG A 358 24.17 4.33 16.31
N ALA A 359 24.00 2.99 16.19
CA ALA A 359 23.07 2.42 15.23
C ALA A 359 21.60 2.66 15.65
N LEU A 360 20.78 3.07 14.69
CA LEU A 360 19.36 3.39 14.87
C LEU A 360 18.44 2.42 14.14
N VAL A 361 18.81 2.01 12.92
CA VAL A 361 17.95 1.25 12.01
C VAL A 361 18.78 0.19 11.30
N LEU A 362 18.24 -1.00 11.09
CA LEU A 362 18.75 -1.96 10.12
C LEU A 362 18.24 -1.53 8.73
N ALA A 363 19.12 -0.92 7.95
CA ALA A 363 18.79 -0.20 6.73
C ALA A 363 17.99 -1.05 5.73
N GLY A 364 16.86 -0.53 5.29
CA GLY A 364 15.96 -1.20 4.35
C GLY A 364 15.21 -2.41 4.92
N VAL A 365 15.38 -2.74 6.21
CA VAL A 365 14.76 -3.92 6.84
C VAL A 365 13.82 -3.53 7.97
N PHE A 366 14.34 -2.96 9.08
CA PHE A 366 13.51 -2.73 10.25
C PHE A 366 14.04 -1.62 11.15
N GLY A 367 13.13 -0.79 11.67
CA GLY A 367 13.44 0.32 12.55
C GLY A 367 13.90 -0.10 13.93
N GLY A 368 14.68 0.75 14.58
CA GLY A 368 15.07 0.60 15.98
C GLY A 368 14.25 1.47 16.92
N ALA A 369 14.12 1.05 18.17
CA ALA A 369 13.29 1.69 19.19
C ALA A 369 13.79 3.08 19.63
N LEU A 370 15.09 3.38 19.45
CA LEU A 370 15.70 4.61 20.00
C LEU A 370 15.24 5.90 19.32
N SER A 371 14.89 5.83 18.05
CA SER A 371 14.51 6.98 17.22
C SER A 371 13.07 6.90 16.71
N GLU A 372 12.27 6.01 17.30
CA GLU A 372 10.87 5.83 16.97
C GLU A 372 10.06 7.11 17.22
N VAL A 373 9.14 7.41 16.29
CA VAL A 373 8.12 8.45 16.49
C VAL A 373 7.09 7.97 17.51
N ASP A 374 6.72 8.86 18.43
CA ASP A 374 5.77 8.59 19.51
C ASP A 374 4.75 9.72 19.68
N ALA A 375 3.91 9.63 20.71
CA ALA A 375 2.85 10.60 20.99
C ALA A 375 3.35 12.03 21.33
N ASP A 376 4.65 12.19 21.59
CA ASP A 376 5.26 13.49 21.90
C ASP A 376 6.07 14.06 20.72
N THR A 377 6.28 13.27 19.65
CA THR A 377 7.08 13.64 18.48
C THR A 377 6.45 14.78 17.69
N ARG A 378 7.14 15.92 17.60
CA ARG A 378 6.69 17.09 16.83
C ARG A 378 7.51 17.37 15.60
N ASP A 379 8.78 17.03 15.62
CA ASP A 379 9.71 17.21 14.51
C ASP A 379 10.04 15.85 13.93
N VAL A 380 9.68 15.64 12.67
CA VAL A 380 9.83 14.34 11.98
C VAL A 380 10.83 14.47 10.85
N LEU A 381 11.85 13.62 10.87
CA LEU A 381 12.76 13.44 9.75
C LEU A 381 12.30 12.25 8.92
N ILE A 382 11.88 12.51 7.67
CA ILE A 382 11.54 11.48 6.69
C ILE A 382 12.79 11.05 5.95
N GLU A 383 13.04 9.76 5.93
CA GLU A 383 14.07 9.10 5.13
C GLU A 383 13.43 8.38 3.96
N ALA A 384 14.00 8.57 2.76
CA ALA A 384 13.76 7.76 1.59
C ALA A 384 15.10 7.38 0.96
N ALA A 385 15.42 6.10 0.89
CA ALA A 385 16.73 5.67 0.42
C ALA A 385 16.64 4.51 -0.56
N HIS A 386 17.68 4.37 -1.38
CA HIS A 386 17.90 3.19 -2.20
C HIS A 386 19.06 2.38 -1.60
N PHE A 387 18.76 1.14 -1.23
CA PHE A 387 19.71 0.21 -0.63
C PHE A 387 20.03 -0.94 -1.57
N ASP A 388 21.25 -1.49 -1.43
CA ASP A 388 21.67 -2.66 -2.19
C ASP A 388 20.77 -3.88 -1.88
N PRO A 389 20.05 -4.42 -2.88
CA PRO A 389 19.11 -5.53 -2.69
C PRO A 389 19.73 -6.76 -2.03
N VAL A 390 21.00 -7.07 -2.35
CA VAL A 390 21.71 -8.23 -1.79
C VAL A 390 22.00 -8.03 -0.31
N SER A 391 22.42 -6.84 0.09
CA SER A 391 22.65 -6.49 1.50
C SER A 391 21.36 -6.61 2.32
N VAL A 392 20.25 -6.06 1.81
CA VAL A 392 18.94 -6.14 2.49
C VAL A 392 18.45 -7.58 2.60
N ALA A 393 18.51 -8.35 1.50
CA ALA A 393 18.09 -9.75 1.49
C ALA A 393 18.87 -10.62 2.49
N ARG A 394 20.19 -10.38 2.62
CA ARG A 394 21.04 -11.12 3.57
C ARG A 394 20.70 -10.76 5.02
N SER A 395 20.54 -9.48 5.32
CA SER A 395 20.19 -8.99 6.66
C SER A 395 18.78 -9.46 7.07
N SER A 396 17.80 -9.34 6.19
CA SER A 396 16.43 -9.81 6.44
C SER A 396 16.38 -11.31 6.80
N ARG A 397 17.09 -12.15 6.04
CA ARG A 397 17.16 -13.60 6.32
C ARG A 397 17.93 -13.91 7.60
N ARG A 398 19.04 -13.24 7.85
CA ARG A 398 19.90 -13.42 9.04
C ARG A 398 19.11 -13.16 10.32
N HIS A 399 18.39 -12.04 10.35
CA HIS A 399 17.63 -11.62 11.51
C HIS A 399 16.20 -12.19 11.54
N LYS A 400 15.77 -12.90 10.50
CA LYS A 400 14.40 -13.44 10.32
C LYS A 400 13.33 -12.34 10.38
N LEU A 401 13.58 -11.24 9.67
CA LEU A 401 12.73 -10.05 9.61
C LEU A 401 12.21 -9.82 8.17
N PRO A 402 11.25 -10.65 7.68
CA PRO A 402 10.62 -10.42 6.37
C PRO A 402 9.57 -9.31 6.47
N THR A 403 10.01 -8.05 6.46
CA THR A 403 9.14 -6.88 6.54
C THR A 403 8.66 -6.42 5.15
N GLU A 404 7.65 -5.55 5.11
CA GLU A 404 7.19 -4.94 3.85
C GLU A 404 8.28 -4.06 3.21
N SER A 405 9.13 -3.42 4.03
CA SER A 405 10.31 -2.70 3.57
C SER A 405 11.34 -3.64 2.93
N SER A 406 11.71 -4.73 3.63
CA SER A 406 12.72 -5.65 3.12
C SER A 406 12.28 -6.36 1.83
N LYS A 407 11.00 -6.72 1.70
CA LYS A 407 10.44 -7.32 0.48
C LYS A 407 10.62 -6.43 -0.76
N ARG A 408 10.43 -5.12 -0.61
CA ARG A 408 10.59 -4.16 -1.70
C ARG A 408 12.06 -3.91 -2.01
N ASN A 409 12.87 -3.65 -0.99
CA ASN A 409 14.29 -3.38 -1.16
C ASN A 409 15.05 -4.58 -1.75
N GLU A 410 14.76 -5.83 -1.33
CA GLU A 410 15.43 -7.02 -1.88
C GLU A 410 15.07 -7.31 -3.34
N ARG A 411 13.96 -6.76 -3.86
CA ARG A 411 13.55 -6.87 -5.27
C ARG A 411 14.04 -5.71 -6.13
N GLY A 412 14.58 -4.67 -5.51
CA GLY A 412 15.01 -3.43 -6.14
C GLY A 412 13.91 -2.38 -6.19
N VAL A 413 14.18 -1.24 -5.57
CA VAL A 413 13.34 -0.04 -5.61
C VAL A 413 13.79 0.84 -6.77
N ASP A 414 12.87 1.59 -7.37
CA ASP A 414 13.15 2.58 -8.40
C ASP A 414 14.10 3.66 -7.86
N THR A 415 15.28 3.79 -8.44
CA THR A 415 16.34 4.71 -7.97
C THR A 415 15.96 6.19 -8.07
N GLU A 416 14.97 6.54 -8.91
CA GLU A 416 14.50 7.92 -9.08
C GLU A 416 13.30 8.25 -8.19
N LEU A 417 12.77 7.28 -7.46
CA LEU A 417 11.52 7.44 -6.71
C LEU A 417 11.71 8.12 -5.34
N ALA A 418 12.87 7.96 -4.69
CA ALA A 418 13.12 8.43 -3.33
C ALA A 418 12.74 9.92 -3.09
N PRO A 419 13.12 10.89 -3.95
CA PRO A 419 12.75 12.28 -3.74
C PRO A 419 11.24 12.54 -3.87
N ILE A 420 10.58 11.84 -4.79
CA ILE A 420 9.14 11.95 -5.03
C ILE A 420 8.35 11.44 -3.83
N ALA A 421 8.73 10.26 -3.35
CA ALA A 421 8.08 9.64 -2.20
C ALA A 421 8.31 10.45 -0.91
N ALA A 422 9.51 10.96 -0.69
CA ALA A 422 9.80 11.85 0.45
C ALA A 422 8.98 13.14 0.38
N GLN A 423 8.84 13.76 -0.81
CA GLN A 423 7.99 14.95 -0.97
C GLN A 423 6.52 14.62 -0.68
N ARG A 424 6.00 13.51 -1.21
CA ARG A 424 4.62 13.09 -0.96
C ARG A 424 4.35 12.89 0.53
N ALA A 425 5.29 12.26 1.26
CA ALA A 425 5.17 12.09 2.70
C ALA A 425 5.16 13.43 3.44
N VAL A 426 6.04 14.36 3.06
CA VAL A 426 6.08 15.71 3.62
C VAL A 426 4.76 16.45 3.38
N ASP A 427 4.21 16.41 2.17
CA ASP A 427 2.96 17.09 1.82
C ASP A 427 1.81 16.58 2.70
N LEU A 428 1.71 15.27 2.89
CA LEU A 428 0.69 14.66 3.75
C LEU A 428 0.87 15.03 5.24
N LEU A 429 2.11 15.05 5.74
CA LEU A 429 2.37 15.46 7.12
C LEU A 429 2.05 16.95 7.36
N VAL A 430 2.31 17.82 6.38
CA VAL A 430 1.96 19.24 6.46
C VAL A 430 0.43 19.41 6.39
N GLU A 431 -0.22 18.74 5.46
CA GLU A 431 -1.67 18.85 5.24
C GLU A 431 -2.49 18.38 6.44
N TYR A 432 -2.15 17.20 6.98
CA TYR A 432 -2.95 16.58 8.04
C TYR A 432 -2.36 16.76 9.45
N GLY A 433 -1.07 16.93 9.57
CA GLY A 433 -0.39 17.17 10.86
C GLY A 433 -0.16 18.62 11.20
N GLY A 434 -0.40 19.56 10.27
CA GLY A 434 -0.23 21.00 10.48
C GLY A 434 1.23 21.44 10.63
N GLY A 435 2.21 20.58 10.33
CA GLY A 435 3.63 20.89 10.43
C GLY A 435 4.11 21.84 9.33
N THR A 436 5.38 22.24 9.42
CA THR A 436 6.06 23.08 8.42
C THR A 436 7.25 22.33 7.86
N ALA A 437 7.28 22.14 6.55
CA ALA A 437 8.41 21.52 5.87
C ALA A 437 9.63 22.46 5.86
N GLU A 438 10.81 21.94 6.18
CA GLU A 438 12.05 22.67 5.93
C GLU A 438 12.23 22.88 4.42
N PRO A 439 12.62 24.10 4.00
CA PRO A 439 12.59 24.49 2.59
C PRO A 439 13.60 23.73 1.73
N VAL A 440 14.63 23.17 2.33
CA VAL A 440 15.75 22.53 1.64
C VAL A 440 15.77 21.04 1.96
N ALA A 441 15.79 20.20 0.91
CA ALA A 441 15.96 18.77 1.04
C ALA A 441 17.44 18.38 1.04
N THR A 442 17.80 17.34 1.78
CA THR A 442 19.06 16.61 1.56
C THR A 442 18.79 15.49 0.56
N ASP A 443 19.50 15.48 -0.58
CA ASP A 443 19.45 14.39 -1.57
C ASP A 443 20.88 14.05 -2.01
N ILE A 444 21.38 12.91 -1.56
CA ILE A 444 22.68 12.39 -1.94
C ILE A 444 22.43 11.30 -2.98
N ASN A 445 22.68 11.63 -4.23
CA ASN A 445 22.48 10.73 -5.36
C ASN A 445 23.84 10.27 -5.90
N ARG A 446 24.11 8.96 -5.79
CA ARG A 446 25.25 8.25 -6.37
C ARG A 446 24.81 7.07 -7.22
N THR A 447 23.52 7.02 -7.58
CA THR A 447 22.94 5.98 -8.43
C THR A 447 23.58 6.01 -9.81
N ARG A 448 23.50 4.88 -10.50
CA ARG A 448 23.94 4.78 -11.89
C ARG A 448 22.71 4.59 -12.76
N ALA A 449 22.70 5.25 -13.90
CA ALA A 449 21.68 4.98 -14.91
C ALA A 449 21.73 3.49 -15.31
N PRO A 450 20.58 2.89 -15.66
CA PRO A 450 20.55 1.53 -16.21
C PRO A 450 21.47 1.41 -17.43
N GLU A 451 22.21 0.30 -17.50
CA GLU A 451 23.12 0.06 -18.61
C GLU A 451 22.33 -0.32 -19.87
N PRO A 452 22.62 0.32 -21.02
CA PRO A 452 22.00 -0.06 -22.28
C PRO A 452 22.32 -1.52 -22.67
N ILE A 453 21.31 -2.22 -23.16
CA ILE A 453 21.39 -3.62 -23.60
C ILE A 453 21.37 -3.65 -25.12
N THR A 454 22.44 -4.18 -25.74
CA THR A 454 22.42 -4.43 -27.17
C THR A 454 21.76 -5.78 -27.46
N MET A 455 20.73 -5.79 -28.29
CA MET A 455 20.05 -7.02 -28.72
C MET A 455 19.79 -7.01 -30.24
N ARG A 456 19.69 -8.20 -30.80
CA ARG A 456 19.19 -8.38 -32.18
C ARG A 456 17.67 -8.20 -32.17
N ALA A 457 17.12 -7.56 -33.20
CA ALA A 457 15.67 -7.40 -33.32
C ALA A 457 14.91 -8.74 -33.43
N ASP A 458 15.59 -9.80 -33.91
CA ASP A 458 15.05 -11.17 -34.02
C ASP A 458 15.34 -12.06 -32.78
N ALA A 459 15.87 -11.48 -31.69
CA ALA A 459 16.24 -12.28 -30.52
C ALA A 459 15.06 -12.99 -29.88
N ALA A 460 13.91 -12.31 -29.75
CA ALA A 460 12.70 -12.92 -29.21
C ALA A 460 12.15 -14.02 -30.16
N GLU A 461 12.13 -13.79 -31.47
CA GLU A 461 11.75 -14.79 -32.49
C GLU A 461 12.60 -16.05 -32.39
N ARG A 462 13.91 -15.90 -32.23
CA ARG A 462 14.84 -17.03 -32.10
C ARG A 462 14.63 -17.88 -30.84
N LEU A 463 14.11 -17.27 -29.77
CA LEU A 463 13.82 -17.96 -28.52
C LEU A 463 12.41 -18.60 -28.52
N THR A 464 11.44 -17.91 -29.06
CA THR A 464 10.02 -18.30 -28.96
C THR A 464 9.49 -18.99 -30.21
N GLY A 465 10.11 -18.76 -31.37
CA GLY A 465 9.61 -19.22 -32.67
C GLY A 465 8.50 -18.34 -33.26
N VAL A 466 8.19 -17.20 -32.63
CA VAL A 466 7.18 -16.25 -33.09
C VAL A 466 7.86 -15.09 -33.82
N ALA A 467 7.41 -14.79 -35.04
CA ALA A 467 7.94 -13.68 -35.83
C ALA A 467 7.29 -12.36 -35.43
N TYR A 468 7.94 -11.58 -34.57
CA TYR A 468 7.42 -10.29 -34.11
C TYR A 468 7.70 -9.16 -35.11
N GLY A 469 8.87 -9.17 -35.75
CA GLY A 469 9.38 -8.04 -36.57
C GLY A 469 9.89 -6.87 -35.72
N THR A 470 10.81 -6.07 -36.30
CA THR A 470 11.52 -5.01 -35.57
C THR A 470 10.60 -3.94 -35.00
N GLU A 471 9.56 -3.56 -35.74
CA GLU A 471 8.61 -2.50 -35.32
C GLU A 471 7.82 -2.93 -34.08
N ARG A 472 7.29 -4.17 -34.07
CA ARG A 472 6.54 -4.70 -32.92
C ARG A 472 7.43 -4.89 -31.69
N VAL A 473 8.66 -5.37 -31.88
CA VAL A 473 9.66 -5.45 -30.81
C VAL A 473 9.91 -4.08 -30.18
N THR A 474 10.10 -3.05 -31.01
CA THR A 474 10.31 -1.68 -30.54
C THR A 474 9.09 -1.15 -29.79
N GLU A 475 7.90 -1.37 -30.31
CA GLU A 475 6.65 -0.98 -29.66
C GLU A 475 6.50 -1.60 -28.27
N LEU A 476 6.64 -2.94 -28.17
CA LEU A 476 6.49 -3.68 -26.90
C LEU A 476 7.52 -3.25 -25.84
N LEU A 477 8.79 -3.08 -26.24
CA LEU A 477 9.82 -2.60 -25.32
C LEU A 477 9.60 -1.14 -24.88
N THR A 478 9.08 -0.30 -25.77
CA THR A 478 8.72 1.10 -25.42
C THR A 478 7.52 1.12 -24.46
N THR A 479 6.56 0.22 -24.62
CA THR A 479 5.39 0.10 -23.73
C THR A 479 5.80 -0.16 -22.28
N ILE A 480 6.82 -0.97 -22.04
CA ILE A 480 7.35 -1.22 -20.67
C ILE A 480 8.27 -0.10 -20.16
N GLY A 481 8.42 1.00 -20.91
CA GLY A 481 9.20 2.17 -20.53
C GLY A 481 10.66 2.15 -20.98
N CYS A 482 11.09 1.19 -21.78
CA CYS A 482 12.44 1.20 -22.36
C CYS A 482 12.60 2.28 -23.43
N THR A 483 13.78 2.91 -23.47
CA THR A 483 14.21 3.68 -24.64
C THR A 483 14.86 2.74 -25.63
N VAL A 484 14.40 2.75 -26.88
CA VAL A 484 14.88 1.85 -27.93
C VAL A 484 15.48 2.66 -29.06
N GLU A 485 16.74 2.43 -29.37
CA GLU A 485 17.47 3.05 -30.47
C GLU A 485 17.92 1.95 -31.45
N ARG A 486 17.88 2.26 -32.75
CA ARG A 486 18.37 1.37 -33.79
C ARG A 486 19.86 1.66 -34.01
N ASP A 487 20.71 0.66 -33.73
CA ASP A 487 22.17 0.80 -33.77
C ASP A 487 22.81 -0.19 -34.77
N GLY A 488 22.56 0.08 -36.06
CA GLY A 488 23.19 -0.70 -37.13
C GLY A 488 22.50 -2.03 -37.46
N SER A 489 23.26 -2.98 -37.95
CA SER A 489 22.82 -4.32 -38.34
C SER A 489 23.89 -5.35 -38.07
N ALA A 490 23.46 -6.57 -37.74
CA ALA A 490 24.35 -7.75 -37.67
C ALA A 490 24.84 -8.16 -39.06
N ASP A 491 25.79 -9.10 -39.12
CA ASP A 491 26.42 -9.57 -40.38
C ASP A 491 25.41 -10.13 -41.40
N ASP A 492 24.27 -10.65 -40.93
CA ASP A 492 23.19 -11.19 -41.77
C ASP A 492 22.13 -10.14 -42.16
N GLY A 493 22.39 -8.87 -41.83
CA GLY A 493 21.46 -7.75 -42.13
C GLY A 493 20.33 -7.53 -41.09
N THR A 494 20.25 -8.36 -40.06
CA THR A 494 19.26 -8.18 -38.98
C THR A 494 19.56 -6.90 -38.18
N ALA A 495 18.54 -6.08 -37.90
CA ALA A 495 18.70 -4.85 -37.12
C ALA A 495 19.25 -5.15 -35.71
N LEU A 496 20.18 -4.32 -35.26
CA LEU A 496 20.61 -4.25 -33.87
C LEU A 496 19.89 -3.11 -33.18
N LEU A 497 19.45 -3.37 -31.94
CA LEU A 497 18.76 -2.43 -31.08
C LEU A 497 19.60 -2.21 -29.84
N THR A 498 19.73 -0.95 -29.44
CA THR A 498 20.24 -0.55 -28.13
C THR A 498 19.04 -0.16 -27.28
N VAL A 499 18.80 -0.94 -26.22
CA VAL A 499 17.62 -0.84 -25.36
C VAL A 499 18.06 -0.41 -23.97
N THR A 500 17.61 0.76 -23.51
CA THR A 500 17.87 1.25 -22.15
C THR A 500 16.64 1.00 -21.28
N PRO A 501 16.75 0.13 -20.26
CA PRO A 501 15.65 -0.11 -19.32
C PRO A 501 15.30 1.12 -18.49
N PRO A 502 14.04 1.25 -18.02
CA PRO A 502 13.70 2.27 -17.05
C PRO A 502 14.23 1.93 -15.65
N THR A 503 14.32 2.92 -14.77
CA THR A 503 14.93 2.79 -13.43
C THR A 503 14.20 1.85 -12.49
N TRP A 504 12.90 1.63 -12.71
CA TRP A 504 12.08 0.68 -11.94
C TRP A 504 12.19 -0.78 -12.41
N ARG A 505 13.02 -1.07 -13.44
CA ARG A 505 13.22 -2.42 -13.98
C ARG A 505 14.69 -2.86 -13.83
N PRO A 506 15.19 -3.01 -12.59
CA PRO A 506 16.57 -3.45 -12.35
C PRO A 506 16.82 -4.92 -12.73
N ASP A 507 15.78 -5.67 -13.02
CA ASP A 507 15.79 -7.06 -13.51
C ASP A 507 16.22 -7.16 -14.98
N LEU A 508 16.02 -6.12 -15.79
CA LEU A 508 16.38 -6.12 -17.21
C LEU A 508 17.87 -5.87 -17.39
N VAL A 509 18.65 -6.94 -17.44
CA VAL A 509 20.13 -6.86 -17.52
C VAL A 509 20.71 -7.54 -18.76
N GLY A 510 19.89 -8.07 -19.66
CA GLY A 510 20.37 -8.72 -20.87
C GLY A 510 19.27 -9.05 -21.88
N PRO A 511 19.66 -9.45 -23.13
CA PRO A 511 18.73 -9.67 -24.22
C PRO A 511 17.65 -10.73 -23.95
N ALA A 512 17.94 -11.74 -23.11
CA ALA A 512 16.98 -12.78 -22.77
C ALA A 512 15.82 -12.23 -21.95
N HIS A 513 16.08 -11.30 -21.01
CA HIS A 513 15.02 -10.63 -20.24
C HIS A 513 14.13 -9.77 -21.12
N LEU A 514 14.73 -9.05 -22.09
CA LEU A 514 13.96 -8.27 -23.06
C LEU A 514 13.12 -9.17 -23.99
N ALA A 515 13.64 -10.32 -24.39
CA ALA A 515 12.90 -11.29 -25.20
C ALA A 515 11.72 -11.91 -24.42
N GLU A 516 11.87 -12.13 -23.12
CA GLU A 516 10.78 -12.57 -22.23
C GLU A 516 9.69 -11.52 -22.14
N GLU A 517 10.03 -10.24 -21.94
CA GLU A 517 9.07 -9.14 -21.92
C GLU A 517 8.26 -9.03 -23.22
N ILE A 518 8.92 -9.19 -24.36
CA ILE A 518 8.26 -9.20 -25.67
C ILE A 518 7.23 -10.33 -25.75
N ALA A 519 7.64 -11.54 -25.36
CA ALA A 519 6.75 -12.71 -25.38
C ALA A 519 5.59 -12.58 -24.40
N ARG A 520 5.83 -12.03 -23.22
CA ARG A 520 4.82 -11.79 -22.19
C ARG A 520 3.73 -10.83 -22.65
N LEU A 521 4.13 -9.68 -23.19
CA LEU A 521 3.17 -8.65 -23.62
C LEU A 521 2.43 -9.00 -24.91
N ASP A 522 3.07 -9.75 -25.81
CA ASP A 522 2.41 -10.22 -27.03
C ASP A 522 1.48 -11.44 -26.77
N GLY A 523 1.72 -12.14 -25.66
CA GLY A 523 0.96 -13.29 -25.19
C GLY A 523 1.66 -14.62 -25.45
N TYR A 524 1.84 -15.40 -24.39
CA TYR A 524 2.47 -16.73 -24.46
C TYR A 524 1.71 -17.74 -25.33
N ASP A 525 0.42 -17.53 -25.55
CA ASP A 525 -0.42 -18.40 -26.40
C ASP A 525 0.03 -18.41 -27.87
N ALA A 526 0.74 -17.37 -28.30
CA ALA A 526 1.32 -17.29 -29.64
C ALA A 526 2.53 -18.23 -29.83
N ILE A 527 3.14 -18.71 -28.74
CA ILE A 527 4.34 -19.56 -28.80
C ILE A 527 3.94 -20.97 -29.31
N PRO A 528 4.55 -21.46 -30.40
CA PRO A 528 4.21 -22.77 -30.97
C PRO A 528 4.62 -23.91 -30.04
N VAL A 529 3.72 -24.86 -29.81
CA VAL A 529 4.03 -26.09 -29.08
C VAL A 529 4.79 -27.04 -30.00
N ILE A 530 6.10 -27.19 -29.77
CA ILE A 530 6.96 -28.10 -30.53
C ILE A 530 7.28 -29.32 -29.66
N VAL A 531 6.81 -30.49 -30.06
CA VAL A 531 7.15 -31.77 -29.40
C VAL A 531 8.58 -32.14 -29.79
N PRO A 532 9.51 -32.32 -28.83
CA PRO A 532 10.86 -32.76 -29.14
C PRO A 532 10.85 -34.07 -29.88
N THR A 533 11.65 -34.18 -30.96
CA THR A 533 11.82 -35.47 -31.68
C THR A 533 12.54 -36.44 -30.74
N ALA A 534 11.96 -37.61 -30.51
CA ALA A 534 12.59 -38.65 -29.71
C ALA A 534 13.92 -39.03 -30.37
N CYS A 535 15.04 -38.73 -29.69
CA CYS A 535 16.35 -39.20 -30.08
C CYS A 535 16.40 -40.71 -29.78
N LEU A 536 16.38 -41.56 -30.81
CA LEU A 536 16.70 -42.98 -30.65
C LEU A 536 18.19 -43.06 -30.29
N LEU A 537 18.47 -43.28 -29.02
CA LEU A 537 19.79 -43.70 -28.56
C LEU A 537 20.00 -45.12 -29.14
N TYR A 538 20.79 -45.24 -30.20
CA TYR A 538 21.34 -46.53 -30.62
C TYR A 538 22.31 -46.93 -29.51
N THR A 539 21.92 -47.86 -28.66
CA THR A 539 22.87 -48.68 -27.92
C THR A 539 23.51 -49.61 -28.93
N SER A 540 24.74 -49.31 -29.33
CA SER A 540 25.59 -50.31 -30.01
C SER A 540 25.90 -51.41 -29.00
N ASP A 541 25.59 -52.63 -29.36
CA ASP A 541 26.02 -53.86 -28.66
C ASP A 541 27.52 -53.91 -28.47
#